data_1d630d2bad0006b606434af92a6e0ac2
#
_entry.id   1d630d2bad0006b606434af92a6e0ac2
#
_cell.length_a   1.000
_cell.length_b   1.000
_cell.length_c   1.000
_cell.angle_alpha   90.00
_cell.angle_beta   90.00
_cell.angle_gamma   90.00
#
_symmetry.space_group_name_H-M   'P 1'
#
loop_
_entity.id
_entity.type
_entity.pdbx_description
1 polymer ?
#
loop_
_entity_poly.entity_id
_entity_poly.type
_entity_poly.pdbx_seq_one_letter_code
_entity_poly.pdbx_strand_id
1 'polypeptide(L)'
;MPAMSLTTSVKHEPSIWASLVSDDAAALRRWLLSLGFTEDLMIAGEREGAIHHCQLDWPDGGRVMLSSTGERETPCRPGTASLHVVTVNPEGVHARARQLGAPIINELIDQTDYPSRDFTVADPDGNHWTFATFAG
;
A
#
# COMPACT_ATOMS: atom_id res chain seq x y z
N MET A 1 4.83 -38.08 -11.38
CA MET A 1 5.57 -37.14 -11.77
C MET A 1 5.46 -35.88 -10.97
N PRO A 2 6.36 -35.14 -10.99
CA PRO A 2 6.59 -34.13 -9.98
C PRO A 2 5.82 -32.82 -10.20
N ALA A 3 4.57 -32.92 -10.45
CA ALA A 3 3.76 -31.71 -10.60
C ALA A 3 3.78 -30.87 -9.34
N MET A 4 3.88 -31.50 -8.17
CA MET A 4 3.91 -30.76 -6.94
C MET A 4 5.11 -29.87 -6.78
N SER A 5 6.26 -30.30 -7.31
CA SER A 5 7.44 -29.47 -7.17
C SER A 5 7.29 -28.16 -7.92
N LEU A 6 6.53 -28.14 -9.00
CA LEU A 6 6.24 -26.92 -9.73
C LEU A 6 5.32 -26.01 -8.94
N THR A 7 4.29 -26.57 -8.29
CA THR A 7 3.37 -25.76 -7.51
C THR A 7 4.03 -25.13 -6.30
N THR A 8 4.99 -25.82 -5.66
CA THR A 8 5.68 -25.26 -4.49
C THR A 8 6.65 -24.15 -4.84
N SER A 9 7.10 -24.09 -6.10
CA SER A 9 8.04 -23.07 -6.54
C SER A 9 7.37 -21.88 -7.24
N VAL A 10 6.07 -21.97 -7.55
CA VAL A 10 5.37 -20.92 -8.25
C VAL A 10 4.99 -19.81 -7.30
N LYS A 11 5.40 -18.60 -7.63
CA LYS A 11 4.97 -17.40 -6.94
C LYS A 11 3.69 -16.90 -7.61
N HIS A 12 2.63 -16.76 -6.84
CA HIS A 12 1.37 -16.24 -7.37
C HIS A 12 1.40 -14.72 -7.42
N GLU A 13 1.07 -14.18 -8.58
CA GLU A 13 0.87 -12.74 -8.72
C GLU A 13 -0.43 -12.34 -8.02
N PRO A 14 -0.49 -11.14 -7.45
CA PRO A 14 -1.73 -10.62 -6.87
C PRO A 14 -2.84 -10.57 -7.91
N SER A 15 -4.02 -11.05 -7.54
CA SER A 15 -5.18 -11.08 -8.45
C SER A 15 -6.24 -10.06 -8.10
N ILE A 16 -6.16 -9.44 -6.92
CA ILE A 16 -7.03 -8.34 -6.51
C ILE A 16 -6.11 -7.15 -6.20
N TRP A 17 -6.38 -6.01 -6.85
CA TRP A 17 -5.58 -4.81 -6.69
C TRP A 17 -6.46 -3.67 -6.22
N ALA A 18 -5.98 -2.89 -5.25
CA ALA A 18 -6.61 -1.63 -4.90
C ALA A 18 -6.18 -0.57 -5.91
N SER A 19 -7.09 0.32 -6.29
CA SER A 19 -6.82 1.42 -7.20
C SER A 19 -6.97 2.73 -6.44
N LEU A 20 -5.95 3.57 -6.49
CA LEU A 20 -5.92 4.87 -5.83
C LEU A 20 -5.66 5.96 -6.87
N VAL A 21 -6.32 7.09 -6.70
CA VAL A 21 -5.97 8.31 -7.43
C VAL A 21 -5.38 9.30 -6.43
N SER A 22 -4.49 10.14 -6.89
CA SER A 22 -3.78 11.07 -6.02
C SER A 22 -3.62 12.42 -6.71
N ASP A 23 -3.81 13.49 -5.96
CA ASP A 23 -3.52 14.85 -6.45
C ASP A 23 -2.02 15.10 -6.54
N ASP A 24 -1.22 14.29 -5.84
CA ASP A 24 0.24 14.26 -5.96
C ASP A 24 0.71 12.80 -5.93
N ALA A 25 0.52 12.12 -7.05
CA ALA A 25 0.82 10.69 -7.14
C ALA A 25 2.31 10.40 -6.94
N ALA A 26 3.18 11.32 -7.33
CA ALA A 26 4.61 11.16 -7.09
C ALA A 26 4.93 11.13 -5.59
N ALA A 27 4.29 11.98 -4.81
CA ALA A 27 4.46 11.99 -3.36
C ALA A 27 3.90 10.71 -2.72
N LEU A 28 2.73 10.28 -3.15
CA LEU A 28 2.13 9.02 -2.64
C LEU A 28 3.01 7.82 -2.97
N ARG A 29 3.53 7.77 -4.19
CA ARG A 29 4.47 6.71 -4.60
C ARG A 29 5.70 6.67 -3.69
N ARG A 30 6.35 7.81 -3.48
CA ARG A 30 7.54 7.88 -2.60
C ARG A 30 7.22 7.45 -1.18
N TRP A 31 6.06 7.87 -0.68
CA TRP A 31 5.60 7.54 0.66
C TRP A 31 5.44 6.01 0.83
N LEU A 32 4.77 5.37 -0.12
CA LEU A 32 4.56 3.92 -0.08
C LEU A 32 5.88 3.15 -0.21
N LEU A 33 6.76 3.58 -1.11
CA LEU A 33 8.09 2.97 -1.22
C LEU A 33 8.87 3.08 0.09
N SER A 34 8.76 4.21 0.77
CA SER A 34 9.43 4.43 2.05
C SER A 34 8.90 3.51 3.16
N LEU A 35 7.65 3.08 3.08
CA LEU A 35 7.05 2.18 4.05
C LEU A 35 7.36 0.70 3.80
N GLY A 36 7.88 0.36 2.61
CA GLY A 36 8.26 -1.01 2.32
C GLY A 36 7.63 -1.63 1.09
N PHE A 37 6.79 -0.90 0.36
CA PHE A 37 6.30 -1.36 -0.94
C PHE A 37 7.45 -1.41 -1.93
N THR A 38 7.35 -2.28 -2.92
CA THR A 38 8.31 -2.38 -4.03
C THR A 38 7.62 -2.03 -5.33
N GLU A 39 8.34 -1.37 -6.23
CA GLU A 39 7.77 -0.96 -7.50
C GLU A 39 7.83 -2.09 -8.53
N ASP A 40 6.67 -2.37 -9.14
CA ASP A 40 6.56 -3.36 -10.21
C ASP A 40 6.53 -2.68 -11.58
N LEU A 41 5.81 -1.55 -11.70
CA LEU A 41 5.66 -0.84 -12.96
C LEU A 41 5.40 0.64 -12.70
N MET A 42 5.98 1.49 -13.54
CA MET A 42 5.75 2.92 -13.47
C MET A 42 5.69 3.50 -14.88
N ILE A 43 4.56 4.13 -15.21
CA ILE A 43 4.35 4.81 -16.49
C ILE A 43 4.03 6.27 -16.19
N ALA A 44 4.90 7.17 -16.65
CA ALA A 44 4.72 8.60 -16.45
C ALA A 44 3.55 9.13 -17.29
N GLY A 45 2.89 10.16 -16.78
CA GLY A 45 1.88 10.90 -17.51
C GLY A 45 2.50 11.96 -18.42
N GLU A 46 1.68 12.62 -19.23
CA GLU A 46 2.17 13.63 -20.18
C GLU A 46 2.59 14.92 -19.48
N ARG A 47 1.85 15.37 -18.47
CA ARG A 47 2.25 16.58 -17.76
C ARG A 47 3.35 16.23 -16.76
N GLU A 48 4.20 17.20 -16.48
CA GLU A 48 5.34 17.02 -15.59
C GLU A 48 4.88 16.58 -14.20
N GLY A 49 5.52 15.54 -13.69
CA GLY A 49 5.22 15.00 -12.37
C GLY A 49 4.00 14.09 -12.30
N ALA A 50 3.22 14.01 -13.38
CA ALA A 50 2.05 13.13 -13.40
C ALA A 50 2.45 11.67 -13.56
N ILE A 51 1.67 10.79 -12.94
CA ILE A 51 1.80 9.35 -13.11
C ILE A 51 0.54 8.85 -13.82
N HIS A 52 0.75 8.24 -14.98
CA HIS A 52 -0.36 7.61 -15.70
C HIS A 52 -0.75 6.30 -15.02
N HIS A 53 0.23 5.48 -14.64
CA HIS A 53 -0.02 4.19 -14.00
C HIS A 53 1.21 3.75 -13.22
N CYS A 54 1.03 3.36 -11.97
CA CYS A 54 2.09 2.82 -11.14
C CYS A 54 1.56 1.62 -10.37
N GLN A 55 2.33 0.54 -10.33
CA GLN A 55 1.99 -0.67 -9.58
C GLN A 55 3.03 -0.87 -8.48
N LEU A 56 2.57 -0.98 -7.26
CA LEU A 56 3.41 -1.22 -6.09
C LEU A 56 2.94 -2.47 -5.37
N ASP A 57 3.89 -3.33 -5.03
CA ASP A 57 3.63 -4.61 -4.39
C ASP A 57 4.05 -4.57 -2.93
N TRP A 58 3.20 -5.14 -2.07
CA TRP A 58 3.57 -5.41 -0.69
C TRP A 58 4.28 -6.74 -0.62
N PRO A 59 5.42 -6.84 0.11
CA PRO A 59 6.23 -8.08 0.12
C PRO A 59 5.49 -9.35 0.52
N ASP A 60 4.52 -9.24 1.42
CA ASP A 60 3.73 -10.39 1.88
C ASP A 60 2.56 -10.73 0.96
N GLY A 61 2.40 -10.01 -0.13
CA GLY A 61 1.34 -10.19 -1.10
C GLY A 61 0.40 -9.01 -1.17
N GLY A 62 -0.18 -8.79 -2.33
CA GLY A 62 -1.06 -7.66 -2.56
C GLY A 62 -0.41 -6.60 -3.42
N ARG A 63 -1.26 -5.88 -4.15
CA ARG A 63 -0.82 -4.84 -5.08
C ARG A 63 -1.76 -3.66 -5.00
N VAL A 64 -1.17 -2.47 -5.05
CA VAL A 64 -1.94 -1.24 -5.26
C VAL A 64 -1.50 -0.60 -6.56
N MET A 65 -2.41 0.06 -7.26
CA MET A 65 -2.08 0.84 -8.43
C MET A 65 -2.47 2.29 -8.20
N LEU A 66 -1.65 3.19 -8.71
CA LEU A 66 -1.79 4.63 -8.52
C LEU A 66 -1.89 5.33 -9.85
N SER A 67 -2.69 6.39 -9.90
CA SER A 67 -2.73 7.33 -11.02
C SER A 67 -2.91 8.73 -10.49
N SER A 68 -2.34 9.70 -11.18
CA SER A 68 -2.64 11.10 -10.90
C SER A 68 -4.08 11.41 -11.25
N THR A 69 -4.71 12.30 -10.50
CA THR A 69 -6.05 12.79 -10.80
C THR A 69 -6.11 13.28 -12.25
N GLY A 70 -7.12 12.84 -12.98
CA GLY A 70 -7.32 13.22 -14.37
C GLY A 70 -6.66 12.32 -15.39
N GLU A 71 -5.79 11.39 -14.98
CA GLU A 71 -5.09 10.50 -15.92
C GLU A 71 -5.96 9.36 -16.43
N ARG A 72 -7.01 9.04 -15.72
CA ARG A 72 -7.95 7.99 -16.13
C ARG A 72 -9.33 8.29 -15.60
N GLU A 73 -10.33 7.77 -16.31
CA GLU A 73 -11.71 7.88 -15.87
C GLU A 73 -11.98 6.84 -14.78
N THR A 74 -12.45 7.30 -13.63
CA THR A 74 -12.70 6.42 -12.47
C THR A 74 -13.60 7.16 -11.47
N PRO A 75 -14.44 6.44 -10.72
CA PRO A 75 -15.21 7.06 -9.64
C PRO A 75 -14.37 7.33 -8.39
N CYS A 76 -13.13 6.84 -8.35
CA CYS A 76 -12.27 7.02 -7.18
C CYS A 76 -11.87 8.49 -6.99
N ARG A 77 -11.74 8.90 -5.73
CA ARG A 77 -11.29 10.24 -5.36
C ARG A 77 -10.15 10.13 -4.37
N PRO A 78 -9.21 11.10 -4.39
CA PRO A 78 -8.12 11.10 -3.42
C PRO A 78 -8.62 11.11 -1.98
N GLY A 79 -7.94 10.36 -1.12
CA GLY A 79 -8.18 10.41 0.31
C GLY A 79 -9.41 9.68 0.83
N THR A 80 -10.06 8.86 -0.01
CA THR A 80 -11.30 8.18 0.39
C THR A 80 -11.14 6.69 0.66
N ALA A 81 -9.92 6.15 0.55
CA ALA A 81 -9.67 4.73 0.74
C ALA A 81 -9.25 4.40 2.18
N SER A 82 -9.53 3.17 2.57
CA SER A 82 -9.04 2.57 3.79
C SER A 82 -8.51 1.18 3.45
N LEU A 83 -7.25 0.92 3.77
CA LEU A 83 -6.59 -0.33 3.42
C LEU A 83 -6.04 -1.01 4.66
N HIS A 84 -6.14 -2.33 4.68
CA HIS A 84 -5.56 -3.17 5.71
C HIS A 84 -4.39 -3.94 5.10
N VAL A 85 -3.21 -3.76 5.64
CA VAL A 85 -1.98 -4.39 5.15
C VAL A 85 -1.44 -5.32 6.23
N VAL A 86 -1.35 -6.59 5.90
CA VAL A 86 -0.82 -7.58 6.84
C VAL A 86 0.71 -7.52 6.83
N THR A 87 1.30 -7.46 8.03
CA THR A 87 2.75 -7.44 8.18
C THR A 87 3.14 -8.15 9.47
N VAL A 88 4.27 -8.84 9.45
CA VAL A 88 4.83 -9.45 10.66
C VAL A 88 5.62 -8.45 11.51
N ASN A 89 5.85 -7.23 10.98
CA ASN A 89 6.67 -6.21 11.63
C ASN A 89 6.01 -4.84 11.61
N PRO A 90 4.86 -4.67 12.29
CA PRO A 90 4.20 -3.36 12.34
C PRO A 90 5.07 -2.30 13.03
N GLU A 91 5.95 -2.69 13.95
CA GLU A 91 6.87 -1.76 14.61
C GLU A 91 7.81 -1.08 13.62
N GLY A 92 8.35 -1.86 12.68
CA GLY A 92 9.25 -1.31 11.66
C GLY A 92 8.55 -0.35 10.72
N VAL A 93 7.34 -0.68 10.30
CA VAL A 93 6.54 0.21 9.46
C VAL A 93 6.16 1.47 10.23
N HIS A 94 5.76 1.34 11.48
CA HIS A 94 5.43 2.46 12.35
C HIS A 94 6.61 3.43 12.50
N ALA A 95 7.82 2.90 12.71
CA ALA A 95 9.01 3.72 12.84
C ALA A 95 9.26 4.53 11.56
N ARG A 96 9.10 3.92 10.39
CA ARG A 96 9.27 4.60 9.11
C ARG A 96 8.20 5.68 8.91
N ALA A 97 6.95 5.39 9.26
CA ALA A 97 5.86 6.35 9.18
C ALA A 97 6.14 7.57 10.05
N ARG A 98 6.64 7.36 11.26
CA ARG A 98 7.01 8.46 12.15
C ARG A 98 8.16 9.29 11.59
N GLN A 99 9.15 8.67 10.99
CA GLN A 99 10.28 9.38 10.34
C GLN A 99 9.80 10.26 9.19
N LEU A 100 8.75 9.83 8.49
CA LEU A 100 8.15 10.62 7.41
C LEU A 100 7.28 11.77 7.92
N GLY A 101 7.02 11.83 9.22
CA GLY A 101 6.11 12.80 9.80
C GLY A 101 4.65 12.54 9.44
N ALA A 102 4.31 11.31 9.04
CA ALA A 102 2.96 10.96 8.67
C ALA A 102 2.01 11.02 9.88
N PRO A 103 0.78 11.52 9.71
CA PRO A 103 -0.19 11.55 10.82
C PRO A 103 -0.56 10.15 11.27
N ILE A 104 -0.30 9.82 12.52
CA ILE A 104 -0.72 8.55 13.12
C ILE A 104 -2.15 8.71 13.61
N ILE A 105 -3.06 7.99 13.00
CA ILE A 105 -4.49 8.06 13.32
C ILE A 105 -4.79 7.21 14.56
N ASN A 106 -4.29 5.97 14.59
CA ASN A 106 -4.38 5.09 15.74
C ASN A 106 -2.98 4.58 16.06
N GLU A 107 -2.53 4.78 17.29
CA GLU A 107 -1.20 4.38 17.72
C GLU A 107 -1.03 2.86 17.72
N LEU A 108 0.24 2.46 17.66
CA LEU A 108 0.62 1.05 17.66
C LEU A 108 0.31 0.44 19.03
N ILE A 109 -0.62 -0.49 19.04
CA ILE A 109 -1.04 -1.19 20.27
C ILE A 109 -1.33 -2.65 19.96
N ASP A 110 -1.37 -3.46 21.01
CA ASP A 110 -1.97 -4.79 20.96
C ASP A 110 -3.47 -4.64 21.14
N GLN A 111 -4.25 -5.16 20.20
CA GLN A 111 -5.71 -5.13 20.31
C GLN A 111 -6.18 -6.05 21.44
N THR A 112 -7.26 -5.66 22.10
CA THR A 112 -7.82 -6.45 23.19
C THR A 112 -8.94 -7.39 22.72
N ASP A 113 -9.56 -7.08 21.58
CA ASP A 113 -10.74 -7.80 21.08
C ASP A 113 -10.38 -8.96 20.16
N TYR A 114 -9.19 -8.93 19.58
CA TYR A 114 -8.72 -9.95 18.63
C TYR A 114 -7.19 -9.94 18.60
N PRO A 115 -6.56 -11.04 18.13
CA PRO A 115 -5.09 -11.13 18.17
C PRO A 115 -4.45 -10.31 17.06
N SER A 116 -4.18 -9.06 17.34
CA SER A 116 -3.52 -8.16 16.40
C SER A 116 -2.70 -7.12 17.13
N ARG A 117 -1.54 -6.80 16.56
CA ARG A 117 -0.77 -5.63 16.91
C ARG A 117 -0.75 -4.74 15.68
N ASP A 118 -1.26 -3.52 15.78
CA ASP A 118 -1.45 -2.68 14.60
C ASP A 118 -1.46 -1.20 14.91
N PHE A 119 -1.33 -0.40 13.85
CA PHE A 119 -1.51 1.05 13.88
C PHE A 119 -2.14 1.50 12.58
N THR A 120 -2.71 2.69 12.59
CA THR A 120 -3.28 3.31 11.38
C THR A 120 -2.62 4.65 11.13
N VAL A 121 -2.25 4.90 9.89
CA VAL A 121 -1.58 6.12 9.45
C VAL A 121 -2.29 6.69 8.23
N ALA A 122 -2.29 8.02 8.10
CA ALA A 122 -2.82 8.69 6.92
C ALA A 122 -1.69 8.97 5.93
N ASP A 123 -1.97 8.71 4.64
CA ASP A 123 -1.04 9.04 3.57
C ASP A 123 -1.16 10.52 3.15
N PRO A 124 -0.35 11.00 2.20
CA PRO A 124 -0.40 12.40 1.78
C PRO A 124 -1.76 12.88 1.25
N ASP A 125 -2.60 11.98 0.74
CA ASP A 125 -3.95 12.31 0.29
C ASP A 125 -5.00 12.17 1.38
N GLY A 126 -4.66 11.55 2.52
CA GLY A 126 -5.59 11.31 3.61
C GLY A 126 -6.20 9.92 3.61
N ASN A 127 -5.79 9.01 2.73
CA ASN A 127 -6.22 7.61 2.83
C ASN A 127 -5.68 7.00 4.11
N HIS A 128 -6.44 6.10 4.72
CA HIS A 128 -6.02 5.41 5.93
C HIS A 128 -5.41 4.06 5.60
N TRP A 129 -4.26 3.79 6.18
CA TRP A 129 -3.53 2.53 6.03
C TRP A 129 -3.33 1.92 7.40
N THR A 130 -3.88 0.74 7.61
CA THR A 130 -3.68 -0.02 8.85
C THR A 130 -2.68 -1.13 8.57
N PHE A 131 -1.58 -1.13 9.29
CA PHE A 131 -0.55 -2.17 9.19
C PHE A 131 -0.68 -3.05 10.43
N ALA A 132 -0.99 -4.33 10.21
CA ALA A 132 -1.46 -5.23 11.26
C ALA A 132 -0.88 -6.62 11.13
N THR A 133 -0.71 -7.28 12.27
CA THR A 133 -0.34 -8.71 12.27
C THR A 133 -1.55 -9.60 12.01
N PHE A 134 -2.77 -9.08 12.22
CA PHE A 134 -3.97 -9.88 12.05
C PHE A 134 -4.21 -10.24 10.58
N ALA A 135 -4.25 -11.52 10.29
CA ALA A 135 -4.41 -12.07 8.94
C ALA A 135 -5.68 -12.93 8.79
N GLY A 136 -6.54 -12.92 9.78
CA GLY A 136 -7.78 -13.69 9.75
C GLY A 136 -7.92 -14.73 10.83
#